data_0e61a6b130f23093d2faa48cb6b7304a
#
_entry.id   0e61a6b130f23093d2faa48cb6b7304a
#
_cell.length_a   1.000
_cell.length_b   1.000
_cell.length_c   1.000
_cell.angle_alpha   90.00
_cell.angle_beta   90.00
_cell.angle_gamma   90.00
#
_symmetry.space_group_name_H-M   'P 1'
#
loop_
_entity.id
_entity.type
_entity.pdbx_description
1 polymer ?
#
loop_
_entity_poly.entity_id
_entity_poly.type
_entity_poly.pdbx_seq_one_letter_code
_entity_poly.pdbx_strand_id
1 'polypeptide(L)'
;MKIKKRLDVLLTEKGFAETRAKAQAVIMSGLVYVEGQKTDKPGTSYEETVNIEVRSGGCPYVSRGGLKLEKALRDFGVDPTGYVCSDSGASTGGFTDCLLQQGAKKVFAIDVGYGQLDWKIRSDPRVVVMERTNVRYVTPEQLGEPLDLSVIDVSFISLKIVLPVVKTFLKPEGQVLCLIKPQFEAGKEKV
;
A
#
# COMPACT_ATOMS: atom_id res chain seq x y z
N MET A 1 42.65 7.08 15.34
CA MET A 1 41.53 7.75 14.62
C MET A 1 40.36 6.78 14.54
N LYS A 2 39.18 7.18 15.01
CA LYS A 2 37.98 6.34 14.88
C LYS A 2 37.49 6.44 13.43
N ILE A 3 37.35 5.31 12.76
CA ILE A 3 36.89 5.23 11.37
C ILE A 3 35.39 5.52 11.35
N LYS A 4 34.98 6.51 10.57
CA LYS A 4 33.57 6.82 10.32
C LYS A 4 33.15 6.27 8.96
N LYS A 5 32.00 5.60 8.92
CA LYS A 5 31.38 5.06 7.70
C LYS A 5 29.97 5.57 7.55
N ARG A 6 29.50 5.65 6.33
CA ARG A 6 28.09 5.98 6.03
C ARG A 6 27.17 4.90 6.57
N LEU A 7 25.98 5.32 7.03
CA LEU A 7 25.01 4.40 7.62
C LEU A 7 24.56 3.31 6.64
N ASP A 8 24.36 3.65 5.35
CA ASP A 8 23.98 2.68 4.33
C ASP A 8 25.06 1.60 4.10
N VAL A 9 26.33 1.97 4.27
CA VAL A 9 27.45 1.03 4.21
C VAL A 9 27.49 0.17 5.48
N LEU A 10 27.36 0.78 6.64
CA LEU A 10 27.39 0.06 7.93
C LEU A 10 26.28 -1.00 8.02
N LEU A 11 25.06 -0.68 7.56
CA LEU A 11 23.96 -1.65 7.53
C LEU A 11 24.29 -2.87 6.66
N THR A 12 24.93 -2.65 5.52
CA THR A 12 25.31 -3.73 4.62
C THR A 12 26.42 -4.58 5.20
N GLU A 13 27.48 -3.94 5.73
CA GLU A 13 28.62 -4.65 6.34
C GLU A 13 28.24 -5.44 7.60
N LYS A 14 27.28 -4.92 8.39
CA LYS A 14 26.78 -5.61 9.59
C LYS A 14 25.68 -6.64 9.30
N GLY A 15 25.33 -6.88 8.03
CA GLY A 15 24.36 -7.90 7.62
C GLY A 15 22.89 -7.54 7.84
N PHE A 16 22.57 -6.29 8.16
CA PHE A 16 21.18 -5.83 8.28
C PHE A 16 20.48 -5.65 6.93
N ALA A 17 21.23 -5.59 5.84
CA ALA A 17 20.70 -5.52 4.47
C ALA A 17 21.66 -6.20 3.50
N GLU A 18 21.10 -6.92 2.51
CA GLU A 18 21.91 -7.65 1.50
C GLU A 18 22.62 -6.72 0.53
N THR A 19 22.05 -5.55 0.27
CA THR A 19 22.61 -4.57 -0.66
C THR A 19 22.48 -3.16 -0.10
N ARG A 20 23.37 -2.27 -0.55
CA ARG A 20 23.32 -0.86 -0.17
C ARG A 20 22.00 -0.17 -0.55
N ALA A 21 21.39 -0.55 -1.67
CA ALA A 21 20.09 -0.03 -2.08
C ALA A 21 18.97 -0.46 -1.09
N LYS A 22 18.97 -1.73 -0.64
CA LYS A 22 18.07 -2.21 0.41
C LYS A 22 18.33 -1.50 1.73
N ALA A 23 19.60 -1.28 2.11
CA ALA A 23 19.95 -0.52 3.30
C ALA A 23 19.37 0.92 3.26
N GLN A 24 19.51 1.61 2.14
CA GLN A 24 18.95 2.95 1.96
C GLN A 24 17.42 2.96 2.10
N ALA A 25 16.73 1.99 1.51
CA ALA A 25 15.28 1.85 1.64
C ALA A 25 14.85 1.65 3.09
N VAL A 26 15.54 0.77 3.85
CA VAL A 26 15.26 0.52 5.27
C VAL A 26 15.52 1.76 6.14
N ILE A 27 16.58 2.52 5.86
CA ILE A 27 16.88 3.77 6.58
C ILE A 27 15.79 4.82 6.29
N MET A 28 15.47 5.03 5.01
CA MET A 28 14.44 6.02 4.61
C MET A 28 13.03 5.65 5.08
N SER A 29 12.75 4.37 5.32
CA SER A 29 11.49 3.95 5.95
C SER A 29 11.40 4.28 7.45
N GLY A 30 12.52 4.74 8.05
CA GLY A 30 12.56 5.15 9.45
C GLY A 30 12.56 3.98 10.43
N LEU A 31 13.03 2.83 10.01
CA LEU A 31 13.15 1.62 10.85
C LEU A 31 14.51 1.51 11.56
N VAL A 32 15.48 2.39 11.20
CA VAL A 32 16.83 2.35 11.74
C VAL A 32 16.99 3.31 12.90
N TYR A 33 17.56 2.80 13.99
CA TYR A 33 17.92 3.55 15.18
C TYR A 33 19.41 3.42 15.42
N VAL A 34 20.09 4.55 15.63
CA VAL A 34 21.52 4.59 15.98
C VAL A 34 21.63 5.18 17.38
N GLU A 35 22.24 4.45 18.31
CA GLU A 35 22.31 4.81 19.74
C GLU A 35 20.92 5.17 20.32
N GLY A 36 19.88 4.41 19.93
CA GLY A 36 18.50 4.62 20.33
C GLY A 36 17.77 5.79 19.65
N GLN A 37 18.44 6.57 18.81
CA GLN A 37 17.84 7.67 18.07
C GLN A 37 17.45 7.24 16.66
N LYS A 38 16.21 7.54 16.26
CA LYS A 38 15.72 7.27 14.92
C LYS A 38 16.50 8.09 13.88
N THR A 39 16.89 7.45 12.78
CA THR A 39 17.56 8.11 11.66
C THR A 39 16.95 7.70 10.32
N ASP A 40 16.82 8.66 9.41
CA ASP A 40 16.21 8.49 8.09
C ASP A 40 17.15 8.92 6.93
N LYS A 41 18.38 9.32 7.28
CA LYS A 41 19.38 9.81 6.31
C LYS A 41 20.46 8.78 6.04
N PRO A 42 20.44 8.05 4.90
CA PRO A 42 21.41 7.00 4.58
C PRO A 42 22.86 7.48 4.51
N GLY A 43 23.06 8.75 4.16
CA GLY A 43 24.38 9.36 4.00
C GLY A 43 25.07 9.78 5.29
N THR A 44 24.38 9.78 6.43
CA THR A 44 24.96 10.16 7.70
C THR A 44 26.09 9.20 8.09
N SER A 45 27.21 9.76 8.55
CA SER A 45 28.39 8.97 8.94
C SER A 45 28.46 8.76 10.43
N TYR A 46 28.67 7.53 10.86
CA TYR A 46 28.80 7.09 12.24
C TYR A 46 30.11 6.33 12.46
N GLU A 47 30.54 6.25 13.70
CA GLU A 47 31.66 5.36 14.05
C GLU A 47 31.27 3.90 13.77
N GLU A 48 32.20 3.08 13.36
CA GLU A 48 31.97 1.67 13.03
C GLU A 48 31.42 0.86 14.22
N THR A 49 31.74 1.30 15.43
CA THR A 49 31.34 0.67 16.69
C THR A 49 29.97 1.06 17.20
N VAL A 50 29.26 1.99 16.53
CA VAL A 50 27.93 2.42 17.00
C VAL A 50 26.96 1.25 17.09
N ASN A 51 26.09 1.33 18.08
CA ASN A 51 24.98 0.41 18.17
C ASN A 51 23.90 0.79 17.14
N ILE A 52 23.62 -0.15 16.22
CA ILE A 52 22.58 0.01 15.22
C ILE A 52 21.48 -1.01 15.52
N GLU A 53 20.28 -0.54 15.68
CA GLU A 53 19.08 -1.34 15.82
C GLU A 53 18.21 -1.13 14.59
N VAL A 54 17.91 -2.22 13.87
CA VAL A 54 16.87 -2.22 12.84
C VAL A 54 15.63 -2.84 13.48
N ARG A 55 14.68 -1.98 13.84
CA ARG A 55 13.45 -2.47 14.44
C ARG A 55 12.66 -3.21 13.39
N SER A 56 12.44 -4.48 13.62
CA SER A 56 11.53 -5.32 12.86
C SER A 56 10.10 -4.82 13.12
N GLY A 57 9.66 -3.96 12.28
CA GLY A 57 8.37 -3.34 12.18
C GLY A 57 8.24 -2.81 10.77
N GLY A 58 8.80 -3.56 9.80
CA GLY A 58 8.50 -3.34 8.39
C GLY A 58 6.99 -3.32 8.24
N CYS A 59 6.48 -2.44 7.39
CA CYS A 59 5.07 -2.47 7.04
C CYS A 59 4.71 -3.93 6.70
N PRO A 60 3.73 -4.57 7.37
CA PRO A 60 3.37 -5.95 7.09
C PRO A 60 2.84 -6.14 5.67
N TYR A 61 2.58 -5.04 4.99
CA TYR A 61 2.08 -4.96 3.63
C TYR A 61 3.13 -4.42 2.67
N VAL A 62 2.98 -4.68 1.38
CA VAL A 62 3.89 -4.19 0.32
C VAL A 62 4.01 -2.65 0.28
N SER A 63 3.08 -1.93 0.92
CA SER A 63 3.18 -0.49 1.15
C SER A 63 2.42 -0.05 2.40
N ARG A 64 2.73 1.16 2.92
CA ARG A 64 2.04 1.77 4.05
C ARG A 64 0.54 2.00 3.82
N GLY A 65 0.10 1.93 2.56
CA GLY A 65 -1.33 1.95 2.22
C GLY A 65 -2.11 0.88 2.97
N GLY A 66 -1.56 -0.34 3.06
CA GLY A 66 -2.21 -1.46 3.76
C GLY A 66 -2.58 -1.17 5.22
N LEU A 67 -1.75 -0.39 5.94
CA LEU A 67 -2.05 0.02 7.32
C LEU A 67 -3.30 0.91 7.43
N LYS A 68 -3.58 1.72 6.39
CA LYS A 68 -4.81 2.54 6.36
C LYS A 68 -6.05 1.66 6.26
N LEU A 69 -5.98 0.67 5.36
CA LEU A 69 -7.10 -0.25 5.16
C LEU A 69 -7.28 -1.17 6.37
N GLU A 70 -6.21 -1.72 6.92
CA GLU A 70 -6.25 -2.52 8.16
C GLU A 70 -6.98 -1.77 9.28
N LYS A 71 -6.62 -0.49 9.49
CA LYS A 71 -7.29 0.35 10.47
C LYS A 71 -8.78 0.51 10.14
N ALA A 72 -9.13 0.78 8.88
CA ALA A 72 -10.53 0.96 8.48
C ALA A 72 -11.35 -0.33 8.65
N LEU A 73 -10.82 -1.49 8.23
CA LEU A 73 -11.48 -2.78 8.41
C LEU A 73 -11.80 -3.04 9.89
N ARG A 74 -10.82 -2.82 10.77
CA ARG A 74 -10.99 -2.98 12.22
C ARG A 74 -11.99 -1.98 12.81
N ASP A 75 -11.85 -0.70 12.50
CA ASP A 75 -12.65 0.37 13.11
C ASP A 75 -14.12 0.32 12.66
N PHE A 76 -14.40 -0.16 11.45
CA PHE A 76 -15.75 -0.35 10.92
C PHE A 76 -16.28 -1.78 11.08
N GLY A 77 -15.50 -2.70 11.63
CA GLY A 77 -15.92 -4.08 11.86
C GLY A 77 -16.17 -4.86 10.57
N VAL A 78 -15.41 -4.57 9.51
CA VAL A 78 -15.54 -5.26 8.21
C VAL A 78 -14.54 -6.43 8.16
N ASP A 79 -15.06 -7.65 8.00
CA ASP A 79 -14.25 -8.86 7.81
C ASP A 79 -14.32 -9.30 6.34
N PRO A 80 -13.23 -9.16 5.57
CA PRO A 80 -13.21 -9.51 4.15
C PRO A 80 -13.00 -11.01 3.89
N THR A 81 -13.01 -11.86 4.91
CA THR A 81 -12.79 -13.30 4.76
C THR A 81 -13.76 -13.91 3.74
N GLY A 82 -13.23 -14.54 2.71
CA GLY A 82 -14.02 -15.16 1.63
C GLY A 82 -14.65 -14.20 0.63
N TYR A 83 -14.44 -12.90 0.78
CA TYR A 83 -15.04 -11.87 -0.08
C TYR A 83 -14.36 -11.79 -1.44
N VAL A 84 -15.15 -11.43 -2.44
CA VAL A 84 -14.68 -10.93 -3.74
C VAL A 84 -14.62 -9.41 -3.65
N CYS A 85 -13.43 -8.85 -3.82
CA CYS A 85 -13.18 -7.44 -3.59
C CYS A 85 -12.65 -6.72 -4.84
N SER A 86 -12.77 -5.38 -4.87
CA SER A 86 -11.97 -4.54 -5.77
C SER A 86 -11.14 -3.53 -4.96
N ASP A 87 -9.95 -3.23 -5.47
CA ASP A 87 -9.05 -2.18 -5.01
C ASP A 87 -8.90 -1.16 -6.13
N SER A 88 -9.58 -0.02 -6.01
CA SER A 88 -9.58 1.07 -6.99
C SER A 88 -8.52 2.11 -6.61
N GLY A 89 -7.47 2.22 -7.42
CA GLY A 89 -6.25 2.95 -7.12
C GLY A 89 -5.22 2.06 -6.44
N ALA A 90 -5.05 0.83 -6.95
CA ALA A 90 -4.22 -0.20 -6.32
C ALA A 90 -2.74 0.20 -6.17
N SER A 91 -2.20 1.00 -7.10
CA SER A 91 -0.81 1.48 -7.07
C SER A 91 0.19 0.33 -6.83
N THR A 92 0.95 0.36 -5.74
CA THR A 92 1.87 -0.72 -5.34
C THR A 92 1.18 -1.95 -4.76
N GLY A 93 -0.12 -1.91 -4.49
CA GLY A 93 -0.90 -3.04 -3.99
C GLY A 93 -1.05 -3.13 -2.48
N GLY A 94 -0.87 -2.03 -1.75
CA GLY A 94 -0.95 -2.04 -0.29
C GLY A 94 -2.34 -2.43 0.23
N PHE A 95 -3.42 -1.93 -0.37
CA PHE A 95 -4.78 -2.31 -0.01
C PHE A 95 -5.07 -3.75 -0.44
N THR A 96 -4.67 -4.12 -1.66
CA THR A 96 -4.80 -5.49 -2.15
C THR A 96 -4.11 -6.49 -1.22
N ASP A 97 -2.85 -6.23 -0.80
CA ASP A 97 -2.11 -7.10 0.14
C ASP A 97 -2.83 -7.22 1.49
N CYS A 98 -3.38 -6.12 2.00
CA CYS A 98 -4.17 -6.14 3.22
C CYS A 98 -5.42 -7.03 3.08
N LEU A 99 -6.20 -6.88 2.01
CA LEU A 99 -7.37 -7.73 1.75
C LEU A 99 -7.00 -9.21 1.67
N LEU A 100 -5.91 -9.54 0.96
CA LEU A 100 -5.44 -10.92 0.81
C LEU A 100 -5.00 -11.53 2.15
N GLN A 101 -4.28 -10.76 2.99
CA GLN A 101 -3.84 -11.20 4.32
C GLN A 101 -5.02 -11.34 5.29
N GLN A 102 -6.09 -10.56 5.11
CA GLN A 102 -7.35 -10.67 5.86
C GLN A 102 -8.31 -11.71 5.27
N GLY A 103 -7.85 -12.57 4.35
CA GLY A 103 -8.60 -13.71 3.88
C GLY A 103 -9.54 -13.49 2.71
N ALA A 104 -9.42 -12.39 1.97
CA ALA A 104 -10.20 -12.18 0.74
C ALA A 104 -9.97 -13.34 -0.25
N LYS A 105 -11.07 -13.81 -0.85
CA LYS A 105 -11.07 -14.89 -1.84
C LYS A 105 -10.48 -14.44 -3.17
N LYS A 106 -10.77 -13.20 -3.57
CA LYS A 106 -10.35 -12.63 -4.86
C LYS A 106 -10.31 -11.10 -4.78
N VAL A 107 -9.33 -10.49 -5.43
CA VAL A 107 -9.21 -9.02 -5.49
C VAL A 107 -8.94 -8.56 -6.91
N PHE A 108 -9.78 -7.70 -7.43
CA PHE A 108 -9.56 -6.96 -8.68
C PHE A 108 -8.74 -5.70 -8.37
N ALA A 109 -7.46 -5.70 -8.72
CA ALA A 109 -6.55 -4.58 -8.52
C ALA A 109 -6.61 -3.64 -9.74
N ILE A 110 -7.33 -2.53 -9.60
CA ILE A 110 -7.66 -1.59 -10.69
C ILE A 110 -6.80 -0.35 -10.53
N ASP A 111 -6.00 -0.01 -11.56
CA ASP A 111 -5.20 1.21 -11.57
C ASP A 111 -5.02 1.76 -13.01
N VAL A 112 -4.94 3.08 -13.13
CA VAL A 112 -4.62 3.75 -14.40
C VAL A 112 -3.15 3.62 -14.77
N GLY A 113 -2.28 3.39 -13.79
CA GLY A 113 -0.85 3.15 -13.96
C GLY A 113 -0.53 1.79 -14.57
N TYR A 114 0.75 1.58 -14.82
CA TYR A 114 1.26 0.32 -15.35
C TYR A 114 2.57 -0.05 -14.67
N GLY A 115 2.73 -1.33 -14.32
CA GLY A 115 3.96 -1.86 -13.75
C GLY A 115 4.28 -1.38 -12.33
N GLN A 116 3.31 -0.79 -11.63
CA GLN A 116 3.49 -0.30 -10.25
C GLN A 116 3.22 -1.36 -9.20
N LEU A 117 2.33 -2.31 -9.51
CA LEU A 117 1.91 -3.36 -8.59
C LEU A 117 3.11 -4.23 -8.22
N ASP A 118 3.33 -4.42 -6.91
CA ASP A 118 4.41 -5.25 -6.39
C ASP A 118 4.32 -6.67 -6.95
N TRP A 119 5.48 -7.29 -7.22
CA TRP A 119 5.55 -8.63 -7.82
C TRP A 119 4.86 -9.69 -6.98
N LYS A 120 4.97 -9.62 -5.66
CA LYS A 120 4.27 -10.51 -4.73
C LYS A 120 2.76 -10.50 -4.96
N ILE A 121 2.19 -9.29 -5.15
CA ILE A 121 0.75 -9.12 -5.35
C ILE A 121 0.35 -9.54 -6.76
N ARG A 122 1.13 -9.13 -7.75
CA ARG A 122 0.90 -9.46 -9.16
C ARG A 122 0.88 -10.97 -9.42
N SER A 123 1.70 -11.73 -8.70
CA SER A 123 1.83 -13.18 -8.86
C SER A 123 0.86 -14.00 -7.98
N ASP A 124 0.09 -13.36 -7.09
CA ASP A 124 -0.91 -14.08 -6.28
C ASP A 124 -2.09 -14.51 -7.16
N PRO A 125 -2.45 -15.81 -7.20
CA PRO A 125 -3.52 -16.33 -8.06
C PRO A 125 -4.91 -15.77 -7.72
N ARG A 126 -5.07 -15.16 -6.56
CA ARG A 126 -6.33 -14.51 -6.14
C ARG A 126 -6.46 -13.09 -6.70
N VAL A 127 -5.41 -12.53 -7.32
CA VAL A 127 -5.41 -11.16 -7.82
C VAL A 127 -5.67 -11.13 -9.32
N VAL A 128 -6.67 -10.36 -9.72
CA VAL A 128 -6.91 -10.00 -11.11
C VAL A 128 -6.34 -8.60 -11.34
N VAL A 129 -5.26 -8.53 -12.10
CA VAL A 129 -4.56 -7.27 -12.39
C VAL A 129 -5.26 -6.52 -13.51
N MET A 130 -5.76 -5.32 -13.22
CA MET A 130 -6.44 -4.42 -14.16
C MET A 130 -5.69 -3.08 -14.24
N GLU A 131 -4.47 -3.12 -14.78
CA GLU A 131 -3.66 -1.92 -15.06
C GLU A 131 -4.12 -1.19 -16.32
N ARG A 132 -3.69 0.08 -16.48
CA ARG A 132 -4.13 0.98 -17.54
C ARG A 132 -5.66 1.08 -17.62
N THR A 133 -6.31 0.87 -16.49
CA THR A 133 -7.77 0.81 -16.39
C THR A 133 -8.28 1.94 -15.52
N ASN A 134 -9.08 2.81 -16.10
CA ASN A 134 -9.75 3.86 -15.34
C ASN A 134 -11.05 3.31 -14.78
N VAL A 135 -11.19 3.28 -13.45
CA VAL A 135 -12.35 2.75 -12.74
C VAL A 135 -13.68 3.34 -13.22
N ARG A 136 -13.69 4.58 -13.74
CA ARG A 136 -14.87 5.24 -14.30
C ARG A 136 -15.51 4.49 -15.47
N TYR A 137 -14.75 3.65 -16.15
CA TYR A 137 -15.17 2.94 -17.36
C TYR A 137 -15.22 1.42 -17.15
N VAL A 138 -14.98 0.96 -15.93
CA VAL A 138 -15.13 -0.46 -15.60
C VAL A 138 -16.62 -0.81 -15.58
N THR A 139 -16.95 -1.96 -16.17
CA THR A 139 -18.32 -2.47 -16.19
C THR A 139 -18.44 -3.77 -15.38
N PRO A 140 -19.63 -4.14 -14.90
CA PRO A 140 -19.86 -5.40 -14.19
C PRO A 140 -19.40 -6.62 -15.00
N GLU A 141 -19.58 -6.58 -16.33
CA GLU A 141 -19.22 -7.69 -17.24
C GLU A 141 -17.71 -7.92 -17.27
N GLN A 142 -16.90 -6.87 -17.11
CA GLN A 142 -15.42 -6.99 -17.06
C GLN A 142 -14.95 -7.67 -15.79
N LEU A 143 -15.70 -7.55 -14.70
CA LEU A 143 -15.41 -8.24 -13.43
C LEU A 143 -15.94 -9.67 -13.45
N GLY A 144 -17.06 -9.92 -14.15
CA GLY A 144 -17.67 -11.23 -14.33
C GLY A 144 -18.43 -11.78 -13.12
N GLU A 145 -18.34 -11.12 -11.97
CA GLU A 145 -19.07 -11.48 -10.75
C GLU A 145 -19.27 -10.24 -9.85
N PRO A 146 -20.38 -10.18 -9.09
CA PRO A 146 -20.62 -9.05 -8.18
C PRO A 146 -19.72 -9.12 -6.95
N LEU A 147 -19.35 -7.94 -6.44
CA LEU A 147 -18.40 -7.78 -5.35
C LEU A 147 -19.08 -7.70 -3.99
N ASP A 148 -18.41 -8.23 -2.96
CA ASP A 148 -18.79 -8.07 -1.55
C ASP A 148 -18.30 -6.74 -0.98
N LEU A 149 -17.08 -6.32 -1.38
CA LEU A 149 -16.42 -5.12 -0.88
C LEU A 149 -15.64 -4.40 -1.98
N SER A 150 -15.77 -3.10 -2.06
CA SER A 150 -14.89 -2.25 -2.86
C SER A 150 -14.10 -1.30 -1.95
N VAL A 151 -12.78 -1.31 -2.06
CA VAL A 151 -11.90 -0.35 -1.38
C VAL A 151 -11.36 0.67 -2.39
N ILE A 152 -11.28 1.95 -1.99
CA ILE A 152 -11.00 3.04 -2.92
C ILE A 152 -9.97 4.01 -2.31
N ASP A 153 -8.79 4.14 -2.94
CA ASP A 153 -7.76 5.14 -2.63
C ASP A 153 -7.30 5.87 -3.90
N VAL A 154 -8.23 6.43 -4.66
CA VAL A 154 -7.96 7.16 -5.90
C VAL A 154 -7.44 8.57 -5.66
N SER A 155 -6.69 9.12 -6.62
CA SER A 155 -6.18 10.50 -6.61
C SER A 155 -6.58 11.24 -7.89
N PHE A 156 -6.67 12.56 -7.82
CA PHE A 156 -7.01 13.46 -8.93
C PHE A 156 -8.42 13.26 -9.52
N ILE A 157 -9.30 12.64 -8.77
CA ILE A 157 -10.71 12.41 -9.15
C ILE A 157 -11.58 12.47 -7.88
N SER A 158 -12.79 13.04 -8.01
CA SER A 158 -13.77 13.06 -6.93
C SER A 158 -14.45 11.69 -6.77
N LEU A 159 -14.70 11.29 -5.54
CA LEU A 159 -15.49 10.11 -5.21
C LEU A 159 -16.93 10.20 -5.74
N LYS A 160 -17.47 11.42 -5.93
CA LYS A 160 -18.78 11.63 -6.55
C LYS A 160 -18.89 11.05 -7.96
N ILE A 161 -17.76 10.90 -8.65
CA ILE A 161 -17.69 10.29 -9.99
C ILE A 161 -17.48 8.77 -9.89
N VAL A 162 -16.68 8.32 -8.92
CA VAL A 162 -16.29 6.92 -8.77
C VAL A 162 -17.37 6.07 -8.13
N LEU A 163 -17.99 6.57 -7.05
CA LEU A 163 -18.97 5.79 -6.26
C LEU A 163 -20.18 5.31 -7.07
N PRO A 164 -20.81 6.13 -7.97
CA PRO A 164 -21.90 5.64 -8.79
C PRO A 164 -21.52 4.45 -9.68
N VAL A 165 -20.30 4.44 -10.20
CA VAL A 165 -19.78 3.33 -11.02
C VAL A 165 -19.54 2.10 -10.15
N VAL A 166 -18.81 2.25 -9.03
CA VAL A 166 -18.53 1.16 -8.09
C VAL A 166 -19.83 0.50 -7.59
N LYS A 167 -20.87 1.29 -7.35
CA LYS A 167 -22.19 0.76 -6.93
C LYS A 167 -22.74 -0.26 -7.93
N THR A 168 -22.45 -0.14 -9.21
CA THR A 168 -22.99 -1.05 -10.24
C THR A 168 -22.41 -2.47 -10.17
N PHE A 169 -21.25 -2.65 -9.55
CA PHE A 169 -20.64 -3.98 -9.43
C PHE A 169 -20.78 -4.61 -8.05
N LEU A 170 -21.40 -3.92 -7.11
CA LEU A 170 -21.60 -4.47 -5.77
C LEU A 170 -22.85 -5.37 -5.70
N LYS A 171 -22.77 -6.37 -4.85
CA LYS A 171 -23.95 -7.09 -4.38
C LYS A 171 -24.92 -6.14 -3.68
N PRO A 172 -26.20 -6.48 -3.51
CA PRO A 172 -27.16 -5.66 -2.77
C PRO A 172 -26.66 -5.27 -1.36
N GLU A 173 -26.00 -6.20 -0.66
CA GLU A 173 -25.40 -5.99 0.68
C GLU A 173 -23.90 -5.63 0.61
N GLY A 174 -23.38 -5.35 -0.59
CA GLY A 174 -21.99 -5.02 -0.79
C GLY A 174 -21.58 -3.71 -0.14
N GLN A 175 -20.35 -3.65 0.35
CA GLN A 175 -19.82 -2.54 1.13
C GLN A 175 -18.77 -1.74 0.36
N VAL A 176 -18.59 -0.48 0.74
CA VAL A 176 -17.54 0.39 0.21
C VAL A 176 -16.75 1.00 1.36
N LEU A 177 -15.44 0.87 1.30
CA LEU A 177 -14.51 1.64 2.13
C LEU A 177 -13.70 2.59 1.24
N CYS A 178 -13.85 3.88 1.42
CA CYS A 178 -13.15 4.86 0.58
C CYS A 178 -12.36 5.87 1.41
N LEU A 179 -11.18 6.23 0.91
CA LEU A 179 -10.37 7.29 1.47
C LEU A 179 -10.83 8.64 0.91
N ILE A 180 -11.41 9.47 1.77
CA ILE A 180 -11.83 10.82 1.39
C ILE A 180 -10.61 11.74 1.40
N LYS A 181 -10.33 12.35 0.26
CA LYS A 181 -9.24 13.33 0.08
C LYS A 181 -9.85 14.70 -0.20
N PRO A 182 -9.94 15.60 0.80
CA PRO A 182 -10.65 16.88 0.68
C PRO A 182 -10.22 17.69 -0.55
N GLN A 183 -8.92 17.66 -0.89
CA GLN A 183 -8.36 18.39 -2.04
C GLN A 183 -8.91 17.94 -3.41
N PHE A 184 -9.51 16.75 -3.49
CA PHE A 184 -10.14 16.24 -4.72
C PHE A 184 -11.66 16.32 -4.68
N GLU A 185 -12.24 16.62 -3.52
CA GLU A 185 -13.69 16.77 -3.33
C GLU A 185 -14.16 18.23 -3.31
N ALA A 186 -13.33 19.13 -2.78
CA ALA A 186 -13.57 20.56 -2.80
C ALA A 186 -13.24 21.13 -4.19
N GLY A 187 -14.06 22.04 -4.71
CA GLY A 187 -13.74 22.79 -5.93
C GLY A 187 -12.45 23.59 -5.77
N LYS A 188 -11.81 23.93 -6.89
CA LYS A 188 -10.53 24.68 -6.93
C LYS A 188 -10.53 25.98 -6.11
N GLU A 189 -11.70 26.53 -5.82
CA GLU A 189 -11.88 27.76 -5.03
C GLU A 189 -11.81 27.55 -3.52
N LYS A 190 -11.72 26.30 -3.05
CA LYS A 190 -11.74 25.92 -1.63
C LYS A 190 -10.51 25.13 -1.17
N VAL A 191 -9.46 25.09 -1.99
CA VAL A 191 -8.18 24.40 -1.71
C VAL A 191 -7.03 25.39 -1.69
#